data_06394dc44c11c61952ef0b1171c7ce8d
#
_entry.id   06394dc44c11c61952ef0b1171c7ce8d
#
_cell.length_a   1.000
_cell.length_b   1.000
_cell.length_c   1.000
_cell.angle_alpha   90.00
_cell.angle_beta   90.00
_cell.angle_gamma   90.00
#
_symmetry.space_group_name_H-M   'P 1'
#
loop_
_entity.id
_entity.type
_entity.pdbx_description
1 polymer ?
#
loop_
_entity_poly.entity_id
_entity_poly.type
_entity_poly.pdbx_seq_one_letter_code
_entity_poly.pdbx_strand_id
1 'polypeptide(L)'
;MLGTVHGLLEKRAAGTPQAVALEDDQRKLSFTDWWRVSCHVASLLQKAGVRQGHVVGVVSHRSSFLPVTFTAVSMLGAKFVSLNPDWPVQERMQVFGRWSDRLLLTWDNTDCCSGPDEMTLSLNDDIFGGSENPVDLPDLNGDDEFYLNVTSASTGQAKVAPTTHAQLLSNTYGVTATMGLTIDDVHLSIFGVFGHPHELFMRGLFLGGRTVLTEHRYPRDLLNVISKTGVTAIMALPTQLMTLAHLWKRIDADLQSVRLAEAGGMYVSEDFAVNFTERTDVELIPVWGSTETSGVALIGESGVQGFTAVVEGYEIELRDLSGNRMDESGSGELWISGSAVVKRYMGDRPQTEEAFLDGWYRTGDMFRTENGRLVFLGRRGGLIKAAGLKVYPLEVELAILKHPSIVDACVVGRDHPTRGEMPSAYIVTRPGIELTVAGMRAFLRQFLDEHKIPRLINFVHGLPRSANGKIDRKAVGTREIVPDFRGELLRSDVELVRLINQRAELMNEIGGGFDPTWVDDQVDNAIGHNAGPVSDSSIRDFIRFIISELRKR
;
A
#
# COMPACT_ATOMS: atom_id res chain seq x y z
N MET A 1 2.53 26.40 -20.96
CA MET A 1 1.91 25.05 -21.03
C MET A 1 2.95 24.03 -20.61
N LEU A 2 2.59 23.10 -19.75
CA LEU A 2 3.41 21.95 -19.41
C LEU A 2 3.50 21.09 -20.69
N GLY A 3 4.72 20.76 -21.14
CA GLY A 3 4.94 19.94 -22.32
C GLY A 3 4.62 18.47 -22.10
N THR A 4 5.31 17.59 -22.82
CA THR A 4 5.21 16.13 -22.65
C THR A 4 6.24 15.62 -21.63
N VAL A 5 6.04 14.40 -21.10
CA VAL A 5 6.98 13.76 -20.18
C VAL A 5 8.33 13.52 -20.84
N HIS A 6 8.34 13.01 -22.09
CA HIS A 6 9.59 12.84 -22.84
C HIS A 6 10.27 14.16 -23.19
N GLY A 7 9.51 15.21 -23.50
CA GLY A 7 10.06 16.57 -23.73
C GLY A 7 10.69 17.17 -22.46
N LEU A 8 10.21 16.79 -21.27
CA LEU A 8 10.88 17.15 -20.02
C LEU A 8 12.24 16.43 -19.90
N LEU A 9 12.29 15.13 -20.20
CA LEU A 9 13.55 14.36 -20.18
C LEU A 9 14.56 14.90 -21.21
N GLU A 10 14.11 15.23 -22.41
CA GLU A 10 14.94 15.85 -23.45
C GLU A 10 15.60 17.14 -22.94
N LYS A 11 14.82 18.03 -22.32
CA LYS A 11 15.33 19.25 -21.71
C LYS A 11 16.36 18.99 -20.61
N ARG A 12 16.15 17.96 -19.77
CA ARG A 12 17.12 17.56 -18.74
C ARG A 12 18.41 17.00 -19.36
N ALA A 13 18.29 16.15 -20.36
CA ALA A 13 19.43 15.60 -21.10
C ALA A 13 20.26 16.71 -21.77
N ALA A 14 19.63 17.76 -22.30
CA ALA A 14 20.32 18.91 -22.85
C ALA A 14 20.93 19.83 -21.80
N GLY A 15 20.22 20.07 -20.67
CA GLY A 15 20.63 21.04 -19.63
C GLY A 15 21.64 20.50 -18.62
N THR A 16 21.49 19.25 -18.20
CA THR A 16 22.34 18.59 -17.20
C THR A 16 22.75 17.18 -17.65
N PRO A 17 23.44 17.05 -18.80
CA PRO A 17 23.62 15.78 -19.50
C PRO A 17 24.28 14.68 -18.66
N GLN A 18 25.24 15.02 -17.82
CA GLN A 18 26.05 14.07 -17.05
C GLN A 18 25.54 13.87 -15.60
N ALA A 19 24.50 14.61 -15.18
CA ALA A 19 23.93 14.42 -13.85
C ALA A 19 23.27 13.03 -13.76
N VAL A 20 23.55 12.30 -12.67
CA VAL A 20 22.93 11.00 -12.41
C VAL A 20 21.44 11.21 -12.17
N ALA A 21 20.61 10.65 -13.05
CA ALA A 21 19.15 10.73 -12.99
C ALA A 21 18.54 9.52 -12.29
N LEU A 22 19.01 8.32 -12.66
CA LEU A 22 18.52 7.04 -12.14
C LEU A 22 19.70 6.23 -11.59
N GLU A 23 19.49 5.62 -10.44
CA GLU A 23 20.41 4.66 -9.84
C GLU A 23 19.60 3.42 -9.42
N ASP A 24 19.88 2.26 -9.99
CA ASP A 24 19.30 1.01 -9.55
C ASP A 24 20.35 0.05 -8.96
N ASP A 25 19.93 -1.16 -8.60
CA ASP A 25 20.81 -2.15 -7.97
C ASP A 25 22.00 -2.57 -8.86
N GLN A 26 21.95 -2.27 -10.17
CA GLN A 26 22.94 -2.72 -11.15
C GLN A 26 23.70 -1.57 -11.82
N ARG A 27 23.07 -0.40 -11.97
CA ARG A 27 23.61 0.68 -12.81
C ARG A 27 23.22 2.09 -12.36
N LYS A 28 23.96 3.06 -12.91
CA LYS A 28 23.62 4.48 -12.83
C LYS A 28 23.46 5.00 -14.25
N LEU A 29 22.39 5.74 -14.49
CA LEU A 29 22.14 6.42 -15.77
C LEU A 29 22.14 7.92 -15.55
N SER A 30 22.89 8.64 -16.39
CA SER A 30 22.76 10.08 -16.50
C SER A 30 21.45 10.44 -17.23
N PHE A 31 21.05 11.72 -17.24
CA PHE A 31 19.90 12.17 -18.05
C PHE A 31 20.13 11.88 -19.55
N THR A 32 21.34 12.03 -20.05
CA THR A 32 21.69 11.66 -21.43
C THR A 32 21.56 10.16 -21.66
N ASP A 33 22.01 9.33 -20.73
CA ASP A 33 21.85 7.87 -20.88
C ASP A 33 20.39 7.49 -20.86
N TRP A 34 19.59 8.04 -19.94
CA TRP A 34 18.15 7.78 -19.91
C TRP A 34 17.47 8.17 -21.22
N TRP A 35 17.76 9.36 -21.73
CA TRP A 35 17.25 9.81 -23.04
C TRP A 35 17.64 8.85 -24.17
N ARG A 36 18.94 8.55 -24.31
CA ARG A 36 19.49 7.67 -25.34
C ARG A 36 18.84 6.28 -25.31
N VAL A 37 18.76 5.67 -24.13
CA VAL A 37 18.15 4.34 -23.99
C VAL A 37 16.64 4.39 -24.26
N SER A 38 15.95 5.45 -23.87
CA SER A 38 14.53 5.63 -24.19
C SER A 38 14.30 5.76 -25.70
N CYS A 39 15.15 6.51 -26.42
CA CYS A 39 15.10 6.58 -27.90
C CYS A 39 15.35 5.20 -28.54
N HIS A 40 16.31 4.43 -28.00
CA HIS A 40 16.57 3.08 -28.49
C HIS A 40 15.36 2.15 -28.29
N VAL A 41 14.77 2.14 -27.09
CA VAL A 41 13.56 1.35 -26.80
C VAL A 41 12.37 1.81 -27.65
N ALA A 42 12.18 3.12 -27.85
CA ALA A 42 11.14 3.64 -28.73
C ALA A 42 11.31 3.13 -30.18
N SER A 43 12.54 3.08 -30.68
CA SER A 43 12.84 2.50 -32.02
C SER A 43 12.50 1.01 -32.08
N LEU A 44 12.80 0.23 -31.03
CA LEU A 44 12.44 -1.19 -30.98
C LEU A 44 10.92 -1.38 -30.96
N LEU A 45 10.20 -0.60 -30.16
CA LEU A 45 8.73 -0.60 -30.11
C LEU A 45 8.13 -0.23 -31.46
N GLN A 46 8.67 0.80 -32.14
CA GLN A 46 8.22 1.23 -33.47
C GLN A 46 8.41 0.15 -34.51
N LYS A 47 9.57 -0.57 -34.50
CA LYS A 47 9.85 -1.73 -35.34
C LYS A 47 8.91 -2.90 -35.06
N ALA A 48 8.53 -3.10 -33.79
CA ALA A 48 7.51 -4.07 -33.38
C ALA A 48 6.07 -3.64 -33.73
N GLY A 49 5.90 -2.53 -34.44
CA GLY A 49 4.59 -2.09 -34.94
C GLY A 49 3.83 -1.14 -34.02
N VAL A 50 4.39 -0.73 -32.89
CA VAL A 50 3.74 0.26 -32.01
C VAL A 50 3.60 1.60 -32.73
N ARG A 51 2.43 2.21 -32.61
CA ARG A 51 2.06 3.51 -33.20
C ARG A 51 1.33 4.35 -32.18
N GLN A 52 1.13 5.61 -32.48
CA GLN A 52 0.32 6.51 -31.66
C GLN A 52 -1.05 5.90 -31.33
N GLY A 53 -1.46 5.94 -30.08
CA GLY A 53 -2.72 5.41 -29.58
C GLY A 53 -2.72 3.92 -29.21
N HIS A 54 -1.73 3.12 -29.67
CA HIS A 54 -1.58 1.72 -29.25
C HIS A 54 -1.33 1.62 -27.75
N VAL A 55 -1.70 0.49 -27.15
CA VAL A 55 -1.47 0.25 -25.72
C VAL A 55 -0.25 -0.65 -25.53
N VAL A 56 0.71 -0.19 -24.73
CA VAL A 56 1.88 -0.96 -24.32
C VAL A 56 1.72 -1.36 -22.86
N GLY A 57 1.47 -2.65 -22.61
CA GLY A 57 1.45 -3.24 -21.29
C GLY A 57 2.87 -3.57 -20.85
N VAL A 58 3.33 -3.00 -19.73
CA VAL A 58 4.70 -3.18 -19.25
C VAL A 58 4.69 -4.01 -17.97
N VAL A 59 5.36 -5.16 -18.02
CA VAL A 59 5.66 -6.00 -16.86
C VAL A 59 7.09 -5.74 -16.44
N SER A 60 7.27 -5.08 -15.31
CA SER A 60 8.57 -4.64 -14.85
C SER A 60 8.66 -4.67 -13.33
N HIS A 61 9.86 -4.72 -12.82
CA HIS A 61 10.21 -4.50 -11.43
C HIS A 61 10.67 -3.05 -11.19
N ARG A 62 11.10 -2.73 -9.97
CA ARG A 62 11.62 -1.40 -9.61
C ARG A 62 13.08 -1.24 -10.06
N SER A 63 13.27 -1.10 -11.36
CA SER A 63 14.57 -0.92 -12.00
C SER A 63 14.52 0.24 -13.00
N SER A 64 15.67 0.63 -13.55
CA SER A 64 15.78 1.67 -14.57
C SER A 64 15.01 1.34 -15.86
N PHE A 65 14.63 0.08 -16.07
CA PHE A 65 13.80 -0.33 -17.18
C PHE A 65 12.42 0.36 -17.17
N LEU A 66 11.81 0.51 -16.00
CA LEU A 66 10.48 1.11 -15.86
C LEU A 66 10.45 2.58 -16.34
N PRO A 67 11.26 3.53 -15.82
CA PRO A 67 11.25 4.89 -16.31
C PRO A 67 11.69 5.03 -17.76
N VAL A 68 12.63 4.18 -18.23
CA VAL A 68 13.06 4.15 -19.65
C VAL A 68 11.89 3.77 -20.56
N THR A 69 11.16 2.69 -20.24
CA THR A 69 10.02 2.25 -21.05
C THR A 69 8.84 3.21 -20.96
N PHE A 70 8.58 3.81 -19.80
CA PHE A 70 7.57 4.84 -19.62
C PHE A 70 7.81 6.02 -20.55
N THR A 71 9.05 6.48 -20.62
CA THR A 71 9.45 7.58 -21.50
C THR A 71 9.41 7.18 -22.98
N ALA A 72 9.89 5.97 -23.32
CA ALA A 72 9.87 5.48 -24.71
C ALA A 72 8.44 5.37 -25.27
N VAL A 73 7.51 4.87 -24.46
CA VAL A 73 6.08 4.80 -24.84
C VAL A 73 5.49 6.19 -25.00
N SER A 74 5.85 7.11 -24.10
CA SER A 74 5.48 8.53 -24.17
C SER A 74 5.95 9.19 -25.48
N MET A 75 7.16 8.90 -25.95
CA MET A 75 7.72 9.42 -27.23
C MET A 75 6.88 9.03 -28.43
N LEU A 76 6.35 7.83 -28.46
CA LEU A 76 5.55 7.30 -29.57
C LEU A 76 4.08 7.74 -29.55
N GLY A 77 3.64 8.50 -28.55
CA GLY A 77 2.21 8.81 -28.35
C GLY A 77 1.38 7.55 -28.11
N ALA A 78 2.02 6.46 -27.71
CA ALA A 78 1.36 5.24 -27.28
C ALA A 78 0.91 5.36 -25.81
N LYS A 79 0.06 4.45 -25.37
CA LYS A 79 -0.51 4.47 -24.03
C LYS A 79 0.17 3.43 -23.16
N PHE A 80 0.82 3.89 -22.11
CA PHE A 80 1.48 3.04 -21.12
C PHE A 80 0.47 2.48 -20.12
N VAL A 81 0.53 1.18 -19.84
CA VAL A 81 -0.16 0.55 -18.70
C VAL A 81 0.81 -0.35 -17.94
N SER A 82 0.93 -0.15 -16.64
CA SER A 82 1.73 -1.03 -15.79
C SER A 82 0.95 -2.29 -15.42
N LEU A 83 1.59 -3.44 -15.56
CA LEU A 83 1.05 -4.74 -15.19
C LEU A 83 1.88 -5.31 -14.03
N ASN A 84 1.21 -5.72 -12.97
CA ASN A 84 1.90 -6.22 -11.78
C ASN A 84 2.58 -7.58 -12.08
N PRO A 85 3.91 -7.69 -11.95
CA PRO A 85 4.62 -8.94 -12.16
C PRO A 85 4.23 -10.05 -11.17
N ASP A 86 3.79 -9.69 -9.96
CA ASP A 86 3.39 -10.63 -8.92
C ASP A 86 1.96 -11.18 -9.12
N TRP A 87 1.19 -10.67 -10.09
CA TRP A 87 -0.15 -11.17 -10.38
C TRP A 87 -0.12 -12.46 -11.19
N PRO A 88 -1.10 -13.37 -10.96
CA PRO A 88 -1.35 -14.46 -11.87
C PRO A 88 -1.60 -13.95 -13.29
N VAL A 89 -1.16 -14.71 -14.26
CA VAL A 89 -1.30 -14.38 -15.68
C VAL A 89 -2.71 -14.00 -16.06
N GLN A 90 -3.70 -14.79 -15.59
CA GLN A 90 -5.11 -14.54 -15.89
C GLN A 90 -5.57 -13.16 -15.42
N GLU A 91 -5.12 -12.69 -14.26
CA GLU A 91 -5.46 -11.35 -13.75
C GLU A 91 -4.81 -10.25 -14.59
N ARG A 92 -3.53 -10.43 -14.96
CA ARG A 92 -2.86 -9.50 -15.88
C ARG A 92 -3.59 -9.40 -17.20
N MET A 93 -4.02 -10.54 -17.75
CA MET A 93 -4.75 -10.60 -19.02
C MET A 93 -6.17 -10.06 -18.93
N GLN A 94 -6.84 -10.16 -17.79
CA GLN A 94 -8.14 -9.50 -17.58
C GLN A 94 -8.03 -7.97 -17.69
N VAL A 95 -6.92 -7.40 -17.26
CA VAL A 95 -6.66 -5.97 -17.40
C VAL A 95 -6.23 -5.64 -18.83
N PHE A 96 -5.21 -6.34 -19.32
CA PHE A 96 -4.55 -6.03 -20.59
C PHE A 96 -5.37 -6.46 -21.82
N GLY A 97 -6.15 -7.53 -21.73
CA GLY A 97 -6.99 -8.04 -22.80
C GLY A 97 -8.14 -7.12 -23.27
N ARG A 98 -8.32 -5.97 -22.61
CA ARG A 98 -9.38 -4.99 -22.92
C ARG A 98 -9.11 -4.20 -24.21
N TRP A 99 -7.88 -4.18 -24.70
CA TRP A 99 -7.47 -3.40 -25.87
C TRP A 99 -7.15 -4.32 -27.04
N SER A 100 -7.53 -3.92 -28.27
CA SER A 100 -7.24 -4.65 -29.50
C SER A 100 -5.83 -4.36 -30.01
N ASP A 101 -5.45 -3.08 -30.03
CA ASP A 101 -4.16 -2.62 -30.55
C ASP A 101 -3.16 -2.50 -29.39
N ARG A 102 -2.58 -3.66 -28.99
CA ARG A 102 -1.73 -3.77 -27.82
C ARG A 102 -0.45 -4.55 -28.08
N LEU A 103 0.60 -4.20 -27.34
CA LEU A 103 1.86 -4.94 -27.27
C LEU A 103 2.23 -5.16 -25.80
N LEU A 104 2.59 -6.40 -25.43
CA LEU A 104 3.14 -6.72 -24.11
C LEU A 104 4.65 -6.55 -24.14
N LEU A 105 5.17 -5.70 -23.25
CA LEU A 105 6.59 -5.47 -23.05
C LEU A 105 7.05 -6.08 -21.74
N THR A 106 8.07 -6.91 -21.80
CA THR A 106 8.56 -7.64 -20.65
C THR A 106 10.07 -7.48 -20.49
N TRP A 107 10.54 -7.64 -19.26
CA TRP A 107 11.95 -7.65 -18.95
C TRP A 107 12.45 -9.08 -18.75
N ASP A 108 13.54 -9.43 -19.46
CA ASP A 108 14.39 -10.62 -19.28
C ASP A 108 13.62 -11.96 -19.20
N ASN A 109 12.70 -12.19 -20.16
CA ASN A 109 11.87 -13.39 -20.22
C ASN A 109 11.18 -13.76 -18.90
N THR A 110 10.93 -12.77 -18.02
CA THR A 110 10.06 -13.00 -16.87
C THR A 110 8.81 -13.69 -17.38
N ASP A 111 8.44 -14.83 -16.76
CA ASP A 111 7.35 -15.75 -17.15
C ASP A 111 6.07 -14.99 -17.55
N CYS A 112 6.07 -14.55 -18.78
CA CYS A 112 5.03 -13.75 -19.36
C CYS A 112 4.30 -14.63 -20.32
N CYS A 113 3.20 -15.01 -19.88
CA CYS A 113 2.22 -15.73 -20.64
C CYS A 113 1.78 -14.91 -21.83
N SER A 114 2.46 -15.10 -22.90
CA SER A 114 1.92 -14.87 -24.22
C SER A 114 0.82 -15.92 -24.43
N GLY A 115 -0.43 -15.48 -24.50
CA GLY A 115 -1.42 -16.24 -25.23
C GLY A 115 -0.94 -16.41 -26.68
N PRO A 116 -1.38 -17.42 -27.41
CA PRO A 116 -0.92 -17.70 -28.75
C PRO A 116 -1.10 -16.55 -29.78
N ASP A 117 -1.86 -15.52 -29.41
CA ASP A 117 -2.21 -14.38 -30.28
C ASP A 117 -1.64 -13.02 -29.81
N GLU A 118 -0.72 -13.00 -28.82
CA GLU A 118 -0.22 -11.73 -28.28
C GLU A 118 1.15 -11.36 -28.80
N MET A 119 1.26 -10.13 -29.32
CA MET A 119 2.52 -9.54 -29.70
C MET A 119 3.30 -9.18 -28.43
N THR A 120 4.28 -10.00 -28.07
CA THR A 120 5.17 -9.80 -26.93
C THR A 120 6.55 -9.41 -27.42
N LEU A 121 7.11 -8.35 -26.82
CA LEU A 121 8.49 -7.95 -26.98
C LEU A 121 9.20 -8.13 -25.64
N SER A 122 10.18 -9.03 -25.58
CA SER A 122 11.05 -9.17 -24.41
C SER A 122 12.33 -8.38 -24.63
N LEU A 123 12.68 -7.53 -23.68
CA LEU A 123 13.91 -6.77 -23.66
C LEU A 123 14.78 -7.25 -22.50
N ASN A 124 16.08 -7.03 -22.62
CA ASN A 124 17.10 -7.39 -21.64
C ASN A 124 18.12 -6.26 -21.46
N ASP A 125 19.19 -6.50 -20.75
CA ASP A 125 20.26 -5.54 -20.48
C ASP A 125 20.94 -4.97 -21.74
N ASP A 126 20.84 -5.62 -22.88
CA ASP A 126 21.46 -5.13 -24.14
C ASP A 126 20.93 -3.76 -24.55
N ILE A 127 19.71 -3.38 -24.13
CA ILE A 127 19.15 -2.07 -24.44
C ILE A 127 20.00 -0.90 -23.90
N PHE A 128 20.67 -1.10 -22.77
CA PHE A 128 21.50 -0.06 -22.17
C PHE A 128 22.80 0.23 -22.95
N GLY A 129 23.26 -0.73 -23.74
CA GLY A 129 24.35 -0.57 -24.70
C GLY A 129 23.92 -0.02 -26.06
N GLY A 130 22.62 0.05 -26.33
CA GLY A 130 22.08 0.50 -27.60
C GLY A 130 22.43 1.95 -27.93
N SER A 131 22.59 2.23 -29.23
CA SER A 131 22.77 3.58 -29.74
C SER A 131 21.43 4.31 -29.85
N GLU A 132 21.49 5.64 -29.83
CA GLU A 132 20.35 6.46 -30.19
C GLU A 132 19.97 6.20 -31.65
N ASN A 133 18.75 5.75 -31.87
CA ASN A 133 18.23 5.53 -33.22
C ASN A 133 17.23 6.64 -33.56
N PRO A 134 17.19 7.10 -34.82
CA PRO A 134 16.15 8.03 -35.24
C PRO A 134 14.77 7.42 -35.00
N VAL A 135 13.93 8.13 -34.26
CA VAL A 135 12.54 7.79 -34.05
C VAL A 135 11.71 8.85 -34.72
N ASP A 136 10.77 8.43 -35.55
CA ASP A 136 9.80 9.33 -36.15
C ASP A 136 8.77 9.65 -35.06
N LEU A 137 8.95 10.79 -34.38
CA LEU A 137 8.12 11.20 -33.25
C LEU A 137 6.87 11.91 -33.77
N PRO A 138 5.68 11.51 -33.30
CA PRO A 138 4.46 12.25 -33.58
C PRO A 138 4.49 13.65 -32.92
N ASP A 139 3.73 14.57 -33.47
CA ASP A 139 3.52 15.89 -32.85
C ASP A 139 2.56 15.74 -31.66
N LEU A 140 3.11 15.80 -30.45
CA LEU A 140 2.40 15.58 -29.19
C LEU A 140 2.44 16.82 -28.31
N ASN A 141 1.38 17.00 -27.56
CA ASN A 141 1.26 18.09 -26.60
C ASN A 141 0.86 17.60 -25.20
N GLY A 142 0.74 18.52 -24.25
CA GLY A 142 0.42 18.19 -22.87
C GLY A 142 -0.94 17.53 -22.66
N ASP A 143 -1.90 17.74 -23.56
CA ASP A 143 -3.28 17.24 -23.42
C ASP A 143 -3.45 15.81 -23.99
N ASP A 144 -2.41 15.25 -24.64
CA ASP A 144 -2.45 13.88 -25.13
C ASP A 144 -2.44 12.88 -23.99
N GLU A 145 -3.39 11.92 -24.03
CA GLU A 145 -3.45 10.81 -23.09
C GLU A 145 -2.38 9.78 -23.41
N PHE A 146 -1.50 9.49 -22.45
CA PHE A 146 -0.45 8.50 -22.66
C PHE A 146 -0.34 7.48 -21.53
N TYR A 147 -0.90 7.76 -20.37
CA TYR A 147 -0.81 6.86 -19.22
C TYR A 147 -2.19 6.36 -18.81
N LEU A 148 -2.37 5.04 -18.82
CA LEU A 148 -3.58 4.34 -18.41
C LEU A 148 -3.41 3.86 -16.98
N ASN A 149 -3.85 4.67 -16.02
CA ASN A 149 -3.75 4.34 -14.62
C ASN A 149 -4.90 3.42 -14.20
N VAL A 150 -4.58 2.21 -13.72
CA VAL A 150 -5.55 1.18 -13.37
C VAL A 150 -5.81 1.20 -11.87
N THR A 151 -7.07 1.39 -11.48
CA THR A 151 -7.46 1.36 -10.05
C THR A 151 -7.52 -0.06 -9.53
N SER A 152 -7.23 -0.24 -8.24
CA SER A 152 -7.47 -1.52 -7.57
C SER A 152 -8.97 -1.79 -7.47
N ALA A 153 -9.42 -2.95 -7.97
CA ALA A 153 -10.82 -3.36 -7.94
C ALA A 153 -11.29 -3.74 -6.54
N SER A 154 -11.63 -2.76 -5.70
CA SER A 154 -12.24 -3.03 -4.38
C SER A 154 -13.72 -3.45 -4.47
N THR A 155 -14.40 -3.15 -5.60
CA THR A 155 -15.85 -3.33 -5.76
C THR A 155 -16.27 -4.10 -7.02
N GLY A 156 -15.33 -4.70 -7.77
CA GLY A 156 -15.63 -5.39 -9.03
C GLY A 156 -14.53 -5.28 -10.08
N GLN A 157 -14.84 -4.85 -11.29
CA GLN A 157 -13.85 -4.67 -12.35
C GLN A 157 -12.97 -3.44 -12.08
N ALA A 158 -11.64 -3.59 -12.28
CA ALA A 158 -10.69 -2.49 -12.20
C ALA A 158 -11.05 -1.39 -13.22
N LYS A 159 -11.11 -0.15 -12.76
CA LYS A 159 -11.36 1.02 -13.62
C LYS A 159 -10.04 1.49 -14.22
N VAL A 160 -10.11 2.10 -15.38
CA VAL A 160 -8.94 2.69 -16.05
C VAL A 160 -9.16 4.19 -16.19
N ALA A 161 -8.27 4.97 -15.60
CA ALA A 161 -8.28 6.42 -15.68
C ALA A 161 -7.19 6.89 -16.66
N PRO A 162 -7.55 7.35 -17.87
CA PRO A 162 -6.58 7.91 -18.80
C PRO A 162 -6.04 9.23 -18.26
N THR A 163 -4.73 9.35 -18.21
CA THR A 163 -4.01 10.51 -17.69
C THR A 163 -3.19 11.14 -18.81
N THR A 164 -3.30 12.46 -18.95
CA THR A 164 -2.52 13.23 -19.94
C THR A 164 -1.13 13.57 -19.40
N HIS A 165 -0.22 13.96 -20.28
CA HIS A 165 1.08 14.49 -19.88
C HIS A 165 0.96 15.69 -18.95
N ALA A 166 0.08 16.65 -19.28
CA ALA A 166 -0.12 17.84 -18.49
C ALA A 166 -0.66 17.54 -17.08
N GLN A 167 -1.59 16.58 -16.95
CA GLN A 167 -2.12 16.16 -15.65
C GLN A 167 -1.02 15.58 -14.77
N LEU A 168 -0.20 14.68 -15.31
CA LEU A 168 0.89 14.07 -14.57
C LEU A 168 1.96 15.08 -14.16
N LEU A 169 2.37 15.96 -15.08
CA LEU A 169 3.35 17.00 -14.81
C LEU A 169 2.82 18.05 -13.82
N SER A 170 1.53 18.38 -13.90
CA SER A 170 0.88 19.30 -12.95
C SER A 170 0.86 18.74 -11.53
N ASN A 171 0.49 17.46 -11.37
CA ASN A 171 0.57 16.80 -10.07
C ASN A 171 2.01 16.79 -9.53
N THR A 172 2.97 16.38 -10.36
CA THR A 172 4.38 16.32 -9.93
C THR A 172 4.91 17.69 -9.51
N TYR A 173 4.59 18.74 -10.28
CA TYR A 173 4.92 20.12 -9.92
C TYR A 173 4.30 20.52 -8.57
N GLY A 174 3.00 20.36 -8.43
CA GLY A 174 2.29 20.77 -7.22
C GLY A 174 2.83 20.05 -5.97
N VAL A 175 3.06 18.75 -6.06
CA VAL A 175 3.61 17.96 -4.94
C VAL A 175 5.01 18.43 -4.57
N THR A 176 5.91 18.57 -5.56
CA THR A 176 7.29 18.99 -5.29
C THR A 176 7.36 20.41 -4.70
N ALA A 177 6.52 21.33 -5.20
CA ALA A 177 6.42 22.69 -4.70
C ALA A 177 5.86 22.75 -3.27
N THR A 178 4.74 22.05 -3.01
CA THR A 178 4.07 22.07 -1.70
C THR A 178 4.92 21.42 -0.62
N MET A 179 5.68 20.37 -0.95
CA MET A 179 6.58 19.67 -0.01
C MET A 179 7.97 20.30 0.12
N GLY A 180 8.28 21.34 -0.66
CA GLY A 180 9.61 21.96 -0.66
C GLY A 180 10.72 21.00 -1.10
N LEU A 181 10.43 20.10 -2.04
CA LEU A 181 11.44 19.20 -2.62
C LEU A 181 12.30 19.97 -3.61
N THR A 182 13.58 19.63 -3.68
CA THR A 182 14.57 20.34 -4.51
C THR A 182 15.39 19.38 -5.38
N ILE A 183 16.23 19.95 -6.24
CA ILE A 183 17.17 19.18 -7.07
C ILE A 183 18.18 18.36 -6.23
N ASP A 184 18.45 18.78 -4.99
CA ASP A 184 19.39 18.10 -4.11
C ASP A 184 18.79 16.85 -3.45
N ASP A 185 17.46 16.66 -3.58
CA ASP A 185 16.81 15.50 -3.02
C ASP A 185 17.07 14.24 -3.85
N VAL A 186 17.40 13.18 -3.12
CA VAL A 186 17.55 11.82 -3.64
C VAL A 186 16.32 11.02 -3.25
N HIS A 187 15.50 10.71 -4.25
CA HIS A 187 14.19 10.09 -4.06
C HIS A 187 14.26 8.57 -4.09
N LEU A 188 13.63 7.92 -3.11
CA LEU A 188 13.34 6.49 -3.11
C LEU A 188 11.86 6.26 -2.83
N SER A 189 11.15 5.69 -3.78
CA SER A 189 9.80 5.18 -3.54
C SER A 189 9.84 3.65 -3.49
N ILE A 190 9.30 3.07 -2.41
CA ILE A 190 9.18 1.62 -2.25
C ILE A 190 7.75 1.13 -2.46
N PHE A 191 6.89 1.95 -3.06
CA PHE A 191 5.60 1.50 -3.57
C PHE A 191 5.76 0.42 -4.64
N GLY A 192 4.68 -0.33 -4.86
CA GLY A 192 4.65 -1.29 -5.97
C GLY A 192 4.67 -0.59 -7.34
N VAL A 193 5.17 -1.31 -8.34
CA VAL A 193 5.21 -0.84 -9.74
C VAL A 193 3.82 -0.74 -10.38
N PHE A 194 2.79 -1.26 -9.73
CA PHE A 194 1.40 -1.20 -10.16
C PHE A 194 0.63 -0.12 -9.38
N GLY A 195 -0.32 0.52 -10.02
CA GLY A 195 -1.14 1.59 -9.45
C GLY A 195 -0.56 2.98 -9.74
N HIS A 196 0.61 3.28 -9.19
CA HIS A 196 1.27 4.58 -9.38
C HIS A 196 2.76 4.43 -9.71
N PRO A 197 3.14 3.75 -10.84
CA PRO A 197 4.54 3.55 -11.21
C PRO A 197 5.31 4.85 -11.42
N HIS A 198 4.65 5.93 -11.81
CA HIS A 198 5.25 7.24 -12.00
C HIS A 198 5.79 7.86 -10.71
N GLU A 199 5.20 7.56 -9.55
CA GLU A 199 5.68 8.03 -8.25
C GLU A 199 7.07 7.50 -7.89
N LEU A 200 7.56 6.49 -8.60
CA LEU A 200 8.89 5.98 -8.37
C LEU A 200 9.98 6.91 -8.92
N PHE A 201 9.70 7.74 -9.96
CA PHE A 201 10.76 8.47 -10.67
C PHE A 201 10.38 9.89 -11.16
N MET A 202 9.10 10.24 -11.24
CA MET A 202 8.70 11.52 -11.84
C MET A 202 9.21 12.73 -11.07
N ARG A 203 9.34 12.65 -9.73
CA ARG A 203 9.85 13.77 -8.93
C ARG A 203 11.31 14.06 -9.22
N GLY A 204 12.16 13.03 -9.28
CA GLY A 204 13.56 13.17 -9.69
C GLY A 204 13.70 13.73 -11.11
N LEU A 205 12.92 13.20 -12.06
CA LEU A 205 12.89 13.75 -13.42
C LEU A 205 12.46 15.22 -13.44
N PHE A 206 11.39 15.55 -12.73
CA PHE A 206 10.83 16.91 -12.74
C PHE A 206 11.80 17.92 -12.14
N LEU A 207 12.42 17.60 -11.02
CA LEU A 207 13.37 18.47 -10.33
C LEU A 207 14.75 18.51 -11.02
N GLY A 208 15.11 17.49 -11.79
CA GLY A 208 16.48 17.28 -12.31
C GLY A 208 17.38 16.65 -11.25
N GLY A 209 16.79 16.07 -10.20
CA GLY A 209 17.47 15.35 -9.12
C GLY A 209 17.63 13.87 -9.42
N ARG A 210 18.13 13.12 -8.42
CA ARG A 210 18.41 11.69 -8.53
C ARG A 210 17.26 10.84 -7.97
N THR A 211 16.96 9.76 -8.66
CA THR A 211 16.03 8.72 -8.22
C THR A 211 16.78 7.40 -7.99
N VAL A 212 16.53 6.78 -6.84
CA VAL A 212 17.00 5.44 -6.50
C VAL A 212 15.86 4.46 -6.69
N LEU A 213 16.13 3.37 -7.39
CA LEU A 213 15.21 2.26 -7.66
C LEU A 213 15.82 0.98 -7.12
N THR A 214 15.05 0.13 -6.45
CA THR A 214 15.58 -1.12 -5.92
C THR A 214 14.52 -2.20 -5.86
N GLU A 215 14.91 -3.42 -6.15
CA GLU A 215 14.06 -4.61 -6.02
C GLU A 215 14.09 -5.21 -4.62
N HIS A 216 14.99 -4.76 -3.77
CA HIS A 216 15.07 -5.23 -2.39
C HIS A 216 13.73 -5.04 -1.67
N ARG A 217 13.30 -6.10 -0.99
CA ARG A 217 12.02 -6.14 -0.24
C ARG A 217 12.26 -6.28 1.28
N TYR A 218 13.43 -6.76 1.67
CA TYR A 218 13.75 -6.95 3.08
C TYR A 218 14.20 -5.63 3.71
N PRO A 219 13.72 -5.30 4.90
CA PRO A 219 14.00 -4.01 5.55
C PRO A 219 15.49 -3.70 5.71
N ARG A 220 16.29 -4.72 6.04
CA ARG A 220 17.75 -4.56 6.21
C ARG A 220 18.42 -4.14 4.91
N ASP A 221 18.05 -4.77 3.80
CA ASP A 221 18.65 -4.48 2.50
C ASP A 221 18.22 -3.09 2.02
N LEU A 222 16.94 -2.72 2.24
CA LEU A 222 16.45 -1.37 1.95
C LEU A 222 17.21 -0.30 2.73
N LEU A 223 17.45 -0.49 4.03
CA LEU A 223 18.21 0.45 4.84
C LEU A 223 19.67 0.55 4.37
N ASN A 224 20.27 -0.55 3.93
CA ASN A 224 21.62 -0.53 3.33
C ASN A 224 21.64 0.24 2.00
N VAL A 225 20.60 0.09 1.15
CA VAL A 225 20.47 0.89 -0.09
C VAL A 225 20.36 2.37 0.26
N ILE A 226 19.48 2.74 1.21
CA ILE A 226 19.31 4.13 1.66
C ILE A 226 20.64 4.74 2.10
N SER A 227 21.38 4.04 2.97
CA SER A 227 22.68 4.47 3.45
C SER A 227 23.70 4.63 2.33
N LYS A 228 23.81 3.63 1.45
CA LYS A 228 24.80 3.60 0.37
C LYS A 228 24.57 4.69 -0.68
N THR A 229 23.30 5.00 -0.95
CA THR A 229 22.92 5.92 -2.03
C THR A 229 22.64 7.34 -1.51
N GLY A 230 22.59 7.55 -0.20
CA GLY A 230 22.34 8.87 0.38
C GLY A 230 20.92 9.38 0.08
N VAL A 231 19.92 8.52 0.15
CA VAL A 231 18.50 8.89 -0.01
C VAL A 231 18.12 9.97 1.00
N THR A 232 17.41 11.02 0.55
CA THR A 232 16.93 12.11 1.40
C THR A 232 15.43 12.09 1.61
N ALA A 233 14.68 11.55 0.65
CA ALA A 233 13.21 11.49 0.66
C ALA A 233 12.73 10.06 0.34
N ILE A 234 11.95 9.48 1.26
CA ILE A 234 11.39 8.13 1.11
C ILE A 234 9.87 8.25 0.93
N MET A 235 9.29 7.50 -0.01
CA MET A 235 7.85 7.34 -0.17
C MET A 235 7.45 5.87 -0.01
N ALA A 236 6.53 5.59 0.92
CA ALA A 236 6.15 4.22 1.23
C ALA A 236 4.76 4.10 1.87
N LEU A 237 4.26 2.85 1.95
CA LEU A 237 3.11 2.55 2.79
C LEU A 237 3.48 2.70 4.28
N PRO A 238 2.55 3.13 5.16
CA PRO A 238 2.80 3.21 6.60
C PRO A 238 3.39 1.93 7.20
N THR A 239 2.87 0.77 6.80
CA THR A 239 3.37 -0.54 7.28
C THR A 239 4.83 -0.80 6.90
N GLN A 240 5.26 -0.39 5.71
CA GLN A 240 6.65 -0.50 5.27
C GLN A 240 7.56 0.42 6.07
N LEU A 241 7.14 1.69 6.27
CA LEU A 241 7.89 2.66 7.07
C LEU A 241 8.08 2.19 8.51
N MET A 242 7.03 1.65 9.15
CA MET A 242 7.15 1.12 10.51
C MET A 242 8.13 -0.07 10.59
N THR A 243 8.11 -0.92 9.56
CA THR A 243 9.05 -2.04 9.49
C THR A 243 10.50 -1.56 9.38
N LEU A 244 10.76 -0.52 8.58
CA LEU A 244 12.07 0.13 8.52
C LEU A 244 12.45 0.77 9.87
N ALA A 245 11.51 1.50 10.49
CA ALA A 245 11.74 2.18 11.76
C ALA A 245 12.13 1.22 12.91
N HIS A 246 11.63 -0.02 12.90
CA HIS A 246 12.03 -1.03 13.89
C HIS A 246 13.52 -1.40 13.83
N LEU A 247 14.13 -1.30 12.66
CA LEU A 247 15.55 -1.61 12.44
C LEU A 247 16.44 -0.36 12.38
N TRP A 248 15.87 0.83 12.25
CA TRP A 248 16.55 2.09 11.91
C TRP A 248 17.82 2.37 12.74
N LYS A 249 17.69 2.28 14.06
CA LYS A 249 18.80 2.50 15.00
C LYS A 249 19.52 1.19 15.41
N ARG A 250 19.22 0.07 14.77
CA ARG A 250 19.74 -1.26 15.14
C ARG A 250 20.68 -1.87 14.12
N ILE A 251 20.81 -1.26 12.95
CA ILE A 251 21.74 -1.68 11.92
C ILE A 251 22.93 -0.71 11.87
N ASP A 252 24.07 -1.23 11.41
CA ASP A 252 25.26 -0.44 11.14
C ASP A 252 25.14 0.20 9.73
N ALA A 253 24.34 1.28 9.64
CA ALA A 253 24.11 2.02 8.42
C ALA A 253 23.95 3.51 8.74
N ASP A 254 24.54 4.37 7.93
CA ASP A 254 24.36 5.82 8.04
C ASP A 254 23.07 6.24 7.33
N LEU A 255 22.08 6.65 8.10
CA LEU A 255 20.74 7.04 7.63
C LEU A 255 20.46 8.54 7.85
N GLN A 256 21.49 9.33 8.22
CA GLN A 256 21.34 10.76 8.53
C GLN A 256 20.95 11.61 7.32
N SER A 257 21.17 11.09 6.11
CA SER A 257 20.74 11.76 4.88
C SER A 257 19.22 11.87 4.74
N VAL A 258 18.46 10.96 5.35
CA VAL A 258 16.99 10.93 5.22
C VAL A 258 16.40 12.07 6.05
N ARG A 259 15.76 13.02 5.39
CA ARG A 259 15.13 14.17 6.04
C ARG A 259 13.60 14.04 6.14
N LEU A 260 12.96 13.32 5.21
CA LEU A 260 11.52 13.13 5.21
C LEU A 260 11.11 11.74 4.71
N ALA A 261 9.97 11.29 5.23
CA ALA A 261 9.30 10.08 4.80
C ALA A 261 7.83 10.36 4.52
N GLU A 262 7.38 10.10 3.29
CA GLU A 262 5.98 10.23 2.90
C GLU A 262 5.24 8.92 3.16
N ALA A 263 4.13 9.02 3.87
CA ALA A 263 3.25 7.90 4.19
C ALA A 263 1.90 8.06 3.47
N GLY A 264 1.64 7.22 2.47
CA GLY A 264 0.42 7.28 1.67
C GLY A 264 -0.26 5.92 1.45
N GLY A 265 -1.42 5.95 0.79
CA GLY A 265 -2.18 4.74 0.42
C GLY A 265 -2.94 4.05 1.55
N MET A 266 -2.67 4.40 2.80
CA MET A 266 -3.38 3.97 4.01
C MET A 266 -3.51 5.16 4.98
N TYR A 267 -4.42 5.03 5.95
CA TYR A 267 -4.53 6.02 7.01
C TYR A 267 -3.28 6.03 7.91
N VAL A 268 -2.82 7.23 8.23
CA VAL A 268 -1.72 7.47 9.18
C VAL A 268 -2.32 8.13 10.42
N SER A 269 -2.21 7.45 11.58
CA SER A 269 -2.61 8.03 12.85
C SER A 269 -1.52 8.95 13.42
N GLU A 270 -1.91 9.86 14.31
CA GLU A 270 -0.97 10.72 15.02
C GLU A 270 0.06 9.89 15.82
N ASP A 271 -0.42 8.89 16.57
CA ASP A 271 0.47 7.98 17.32
C ASP A 271 1.47 7.25 16.43
N PHE A 272 1.04 6.88 15.20
CA PHE A 272 1.95 6.27 14.24
C PHE A 272 3.05 7.25 13.82
N ALA A 273 2.67 8.49 13.48
CA ALA A 273 3.63 9.50 13.04
C ALA A 273 4.64 9.86 14.16
N VAL A 274 4.15 10.05 15.39
CA VAL A 274 5.01 10.30 16.56
C VAL A 274 5.97 9.13 16.78
N ASN A 275 5.47 7.88 16.83
CA ASN A 275 6.31 6.69 17.01
C ASN A 275 7.38 6.52 15.93
N PHE A 276 7.05 6.83 14.68
CA PHE A 276 8.00 6.78 13.57
C PHE A 276 9.11 7.80 13.77
N THR A 277 8.74 9.07 14.02
CA THR A 277 9.72 10.16 14.20
C THR A 277 10.61 9.92 15.42
N GLU A 278 10.09 9.47 16.54
CA GLU A 278 10.90 9.12 17.73
C GLU A 278 11.93 8.00 17.47
N ARG A 279 11.58 7.06 16.58
CA ARG A 279 12.47 5.93 16.24
C ARG A 279 13.54 6.29 15.24
N THR A 280 13.24 7.20 14.33
CA THR A 280 14.08 7.45 13.13
C THR A 280 14.74 8.82 13.13
N ASP A 281 14.21 9.78 13.89
CA ASP A 281 14.53 11.21 13.83
C ASP A 281 14.20 11.84 12.45
N VAL A 282 13.33 11.18 11.64
CA VAL A 282 12.91 11.60 10.31
C VAL A 282 11.51 12.18 10.37
N GLU A 283 11.26 13.26 9.66
CA GLU A 283 9.93 13.84 9.51
C GLU A 283 9.00 12.90 8.72
N LEU A 284 7.84 12.55 9.30
CA LEU A 284 6.83 11.77 8.63
C LEU A 284 5.71 12.66 8.09
N ILE A 285 5.53 12.66 6.79
CA ILE A 285 4.48 13.46 6.11
C ILE A 285 3.37 12.53 5.64
N PRO A 286 2.18 12.57 6.27
CA PRO A 286 1.00 11.89 5.75
C PRO A 286 0.55 12.51 4.44
N VAL A 287 0.24 11.67 3.44
CA VAL A 287 -0.29 12.14 2.16
C VAL A 287 -1.55 11.39 1.78
N TRP A 288 -2.47 12.08 1.11
CA TRP A 288 -3.65 11.49 0.50
C TRP A 288 -3.67 11.80 -1.00
N GLY A 289 -4.02 10.78 -1.77
CA GLY A 289 -4.17 10.88 -3.21
C GLY A 289 -4.92 9.68 -3.77
N SER A 290 -5.26 9.76 -5.02
CA SER A 290 -5.95 8.70 -5.75
C SER A 290 -5.48 8.63 -7.20
N THR A 291 -5.89 7.59 -7.90
CA THR A 291 -5.70 7.44 -9.34
C THR A 291 -6.31 8.63 -10.10
N GLU A 292 -7.46 9.08 -9.65
CA GLU A 292 -8.23 10.15 -10.29
C GLU A 292 -7.62 11.53 -10.07
N THR A 293 -6.78 11.69 -9.05
CA THR A 293 -5.99 12.91 -8.82
C THR A 293 -4.58 12.84 -9.42
N SER A 294 -4.30 11.83 -10.25
CA SER A 294 -2.97 11.58 -10.86
C SER A 294 -1.84 11.45 -9.84
N GLY A 295 -2.13 11.25 -8.56
CA GLY A 295 -1.17 11.13 -7.46
C GLY A 295 -1.64 11.86 -6.20
N VAL A 296 -0.69 12.39 -5.42
CA VAL A 296 -0.93 13.06 -4.13
C VAL A 296 -1.67 14.39 -4.34
N ALA A 297 -2.71 14.65 -3.54
CA ALA A 297 -3.50 15.88 -3.58
C ALA A 297 -3.62 16.60 -2.23
N LEU A 298 -3.45 15.88 -1.10
CA LEU A 298 -3.43 16.48 0.23
C LEU A 298 -2.16 16.05 0.98
N ILE A 299 -1.61 16.97 1.75
CA ILE A 299 -0.38 16.80 2.53
C ILE A 299 -0.67 17.19 3.98
N GLY A 300 -0.25 16.34 4.90
CA GLY A 300 -0.30 16.60 6.33
C GLY A 300 1.05 17.08 6.87
N GLU A 301 1.12 17.26 8.18
CA GLU A 301 2.33 17.58 8.92
C GLU A 301 2.67 16.46 9.90
N SER A 302 3.94 16.32 10.19
CA SER A 302 4.43 15.32 11.13
C SER A 302 3.86 15.53 12.54
N GLY A 303 3.34 14.46 13.15
CA GLY A 303 2.78 14.52 14.50
C GLY A 303 1.45 15.28 14.62
N VAL A 304 0.80 15.58 13.50
CA VAL A 304 -0.47 16.31 13.46
C VAL A 304 -1.54 15.47 12.75
N GLN A 305 -2.69 15.30 13.40
CA GLN A 305 -3.80 14.60 12.79
C GLN A 305 -4.40 15.40 11.64
N GLY A 306 -4.59 14.74 10.48
CA GLY A 306 -5.24 15.31 9.30
C GLY A 306 -4.25 15.93 8.31
N PHE A 307 -4.83 16.61 7.31
CA PHE A 307 -4.09 17.23 6.22
C PHE A 307 -4.19 18.74 6.36
N THR A 308 -3.05 19.42 6.28
CA THR A 308 -2.89 20.84 6.51
C THR A 308 -2.73 21.62 5.22
N ALA A 309 -2.33 20.98 4.13
CA ALA A 309 -2.13 21.61 2.84
C ALA A 309 -2.86 20.84 1.71
N VAL A 310 -3.40 21.62 0.79
CA VAL A 310 -3.85 21.17 -0.53
C VAL A 310 -2.69 21.36 -1.49
N VAL A 311 -2.35 20.34 -2.26
CA VAL A 311 -1.28 20.40 -3.25
C VAL A 311 -1.60 21.48 -4.29
N GLU A 312 -0.61 22.28 -4.65
CA GLU A 312 -0.77 23.36 -5.63
C GLU A 312 -1.38 22.86 -6.95
N GLY A 313 -2.40 23.57 -7.43
CA GLY A 313 -3.15 23.20 -8.63
C GLY A 313 -4.42 22.42 -8.39
N TYR A 314 -4.77 22.12 -7.13
CA TYR A 314 -6.07 21.56 -6.77
C TYR A 314 -6.92 22.54 -5.98
N GLU A 315 -8.22 22.42 -6.17
CA GLU A 315 -9.27 23.03 -5.36
C GLU A 315 -10.10 21.92 -4.70
N ILE A 316 -10.55 22.17 -3.48
CA ILE A 316 -11.32 21.19 -2.71
C ILE A 316 -12.61 21.79 -2.16
N GLU A 317 -13.62 20.96 -2.03
CA GLU A 317 -14.85 21.25 -1.31
C GLU A 317 -15.28 20.04 -0.49
N LEU A 318 -15.85 20.29 0.69
CA LEU A 318 -16.65 19.28 1.39
C LEU A 318 -18.10 19.48 1.00
N ARG A 319 -18.76 18.41 0.56
CA ARG A 319 -20.18 18.43 0.19
C ARG A 319 -20.97 17.40 0.99
N ASP A 320 -22.22 17.73 1.29
CA ASP A 320 -23.14 16.80 1.93
C ASP A 320 -23.51 15.62 1.00
N LEU A 321 -24.28 14.66 1.51
CA LEU A 321 -24.68 13.50 0.71
C LEU A 321 -25.62 13.85 -0.47
N SER A 322 -26.22 15.05 -0.45
CA SER A 322 -27.03 15.62 -1.53
C SER A 322 -26.20 16.42 -2.55
N GLY A 323 -24.91 16.61 -2.30
CA GLY A 323 -24.00 17.33 -3.17
C GLY A 323 -23.91 18.83 -2.90
N ASN A 324 -24.55 19.35 -1.86
CA ASN A 324 -24.46 20.76 -1.49
C ASN A 324 -23.14 21.02 -0.78
N ARG A 325 -22.50 22.16 -1.12
CA ARG A 325 -21.29 22.60 -0.42
C ARG A 325 -21.59 22.83 1.05
N MET A 326 -20.68 22.39 1.88
CA MET A 326 -20.75 22.58 3.33
C MET A 326 -19.98 23.83 3.74
N ASP A 327 -20.43 24.47 4.83
CA ASP A 327 -19.69 25.53 5.48
C ASP A 327 -18.41 25.00 6.14
N GLU A 328 -17.51 25.91 6.56
CA GLU A 328 -16.17 25.59 7.09
C GLU A 328 -16.13 24.64 8.29
N SER A 329 -17.27 24.38 8.93
CA SER A 329 -17.39 23.44 10.04
C SER A 329 -18.39 22.34 9.72
N GLY A 330 -17.90 21.14 9.39
CA GLY A 330 -18.80 20.01 9.09
C GLY A 330 -18.08 18.79 8.57
N SER A 331 -18.87 17.71 8.41
CA SER A 331 -18.37 16.45 7.80
C SER A 331 -19.07 16.24 6.46
N GLY A 332 -18.29 16.09 5.40
CA GLY A 332 -18.79 15.89 4.05
C GLY A 332 -17.91 14.98 3.21
N GLU A 333 -18.40 14.65 2.02
CA GLU A 333 -17.61 13.99 1.00
C GLU A 333 -16.61 15.00 0.40
N LEU A 334 -15.35 14.62 0.29
CA LEU A 334 -14.33 15.42 -0.36
C LEU A 334 -14.58 15.42 -1.88
N TRP A 335 -14.71 16.60 -2.45
CA TRP A 335 -14.74 16.83 -3.89
C TRP A 335 -13.50 17.61 -4.29
N ILE A 336 -12.87 17.20 -5.39
CA ILE A 336 -11.62 17.81 -5.85
C ILE A 336 -11.75 18.21 -7.32
N SER A 337 -11.28 19.40 -7.64
CA SER A 337 -11.05 19.86 -9.01
C SER A 337 -9.61 20.31 -9.19
N GLY A 338 -9.18 20.47 -10.42
CA GLY A 338 -7.83 20.97 -10.70
C GLY A 338 -7.23 20.41 -11.98
N SER A 339 -6.08 20.98 -12.35
CA SER A 339 -5.38 20.66 -13.59
C SER A 339 -4.86 19.23 -13.69
N ALA A 340 -4.66 18.56 -12.56
CA ALA A 340 -4.18 17.17 -12.52
C ALA A 340 -5.30 16.14 -12.31
N VAL A 341 -6.56 16.57 -12.16
CA VAL A 341 -7.70 15.65 -12.03
C VAL A 341 -8.03 15.04 -13.39
N VAL A 342 -8.12 13.71 -13.46
CA VAL A 342 -8.57 13.02 -14.68
C VAL A 342 -10.03 13.35 -14.98
N LYS A 343 -10.43 13.21 -16.24
CA LYS A 343 -11.77 13.65 -16.66
C LYS A 343 -12.79 12.53 -16.77
N ARG A 344 -12.34 11.26 -16.81
CA ARG A 344 -13.21 10.12 -17.07
C ARG A 344 -12.57 8.78 -16.72
N TYR A 345 -13.38 7.75 -16.66
CA TYR A 345 -12.93 6.37 -16.78
C TYR A 345 -13.09 5.88 -18.21
N MET A 346 -12.18 5.03 -18.67
CA MET A 346 -12.21 4.46 -20.00
C MET A 346 -13.30 3.37 -20.11
N GLY A 347 -14.18 3.49 -21.10
CA GLY A 347 -15.17 2.48 -21.41
C GLY A 347 -16.35 2.36 -20.43
N ASP A 348 -16.40 3.22 -19.40
CA ASP A 348 -17.45 3.18 -18.37
C ASP A 348 -18.10 4.55 -18.20
N ARG A 349 -19.11 4.81 -19.05
CA ARG A 349 -19.82 6.09 -19.01
C ARG A 349 -20.64 6.29 -17.72
N PRO A 350 -21.42 5.31 -17.24
CA PRO A 350 -22.19 5.49 -16.00
C PRO A 350 -21.32 5.80 -14.79
N GLN A 351 -20.21 5.08 -14.61
CA GLN A 351 -19.30 5.34 -13.49
C GLN A 351 -18.56 6.68 -13.65
N THR A 352 -18.29 7.10 -14.89
CA THR A 352 -17.72 8.42 -15.16
C THR A 352 -18.72 9.53 -14.75
N GLU A 353 -19.96 9.44 -15.18
CA GLU A 353 -21.01 10.41 -14.84
C GLU A 353 -21.32 10.45 -13.33
N GLU A 354 -21.16 9.35 -12.62
CA GLU A 354 -21.28 9.30 -11.16
C GLU A 354 -20.10 9.95 -10.45
N ALA A 355 -18.87 9.71 -10.93
CA ALA A 355 -17.65 10.14 -10.27
C ALA A 355 -17.24 11.58 -10.62
N PHE A 356 -17.53 12.05 -11.84
CA PHE A 356 -17.11 13.35 -12.32
C PHE A 356 -18.34 14.20 -12.68
N LEU A 357 -18.56 15.26 -11.92
CA LEU A 357 -19.71 16.14 -12.07
C LEU A 357 -19.28 17.60 -12.07
N ASP A 358 -19.67 18.35 -13.09
CA ASP A 358 -19.41 19.80 -13.22
C ASP A 358 -17.93 20.18 -13.02
N GLY A 359 -17.00 19.36 -13.52
CA GLY A 359 -15.56 19.60 -13.38
C GLY A 359 -14.96 19.14 -12.04
N TRP A 360 -15.77 18.57 -11.15
CA TRP A 360 -15.33 18.04 -9.86
C TRP A 360 -15.29 16.52 -9.86
N TYR A 361 -14.27 15.96 -9.24
CA TYR A 361 -14.17 14.54 -8.91
C TYR A 361 -14.72 14.28 -7.51
N ARG A 362 -15.68 13.38 -7.42
CA ARG A 362 -16.26 12.87 -6.18
C ARG A 362 -15.42 11.72 -5.68
N THR A 363 -14.68 11.96 -4.60
CA THR A 363 -13.69 10.97 -4.14
C THR A 363 -14.29 9.73 -3.48
N GLY A 364 -15.51 9.85 -2.97
CA GLY A 364 -16.12 8.84 -2.11
C GLY A 364 -15.50 8.80 -0.71
N ASP A 365 -14.58 9.69 -0.40
CA ASP A 365 -13.92 9.80 0.89
C ASP A 365 -14.55 10.90 1.74
N MET A 366 -14.86 10.55 2.99
CA MET A 366 -15.49 11.45 3.95
C MET A 366 -14.44 12.13 4.80
N PHE A 367 -14.55 13.44 4.93
CA PHE A 367 -13.67 14.28 5.75
C PHE A 367 -14.47 15.17 6.69
N ARG A 368 -13.81 15.64 7.75
CA ARG A 368 -14.28 16.71 8.62
C ARG A 368 -13.23 17.80 8.67
N THR A 369 -13.70 19.05 8.67
CA THR A 369 -12.82 20.18 8.97
C THR A 369 -12.72 20.34 10.48
N GLU A 370 -11.51 20.37 10.99
CA GLU A 370 -11.22 20.54 12.42
C GLU A 370 -9.98 21.42 12.57
N ASN A 371 -10.12 22.58 13.21
CA ASN A 371 -9.03 23.55 13.41
C ASN A 371 -8.29 23.91 12.09
N GLY A 372 -9.03 24.09 10.99
CA GLY A 372 -8.48 24.39 9.67
C GLY A 372 -7.84 23.22 8.93
N ARG A 373 -7.98 21.99 9.45
CA ARG A 373 -7.41 20.77 8.87
C ARG A 373 -8.51 19.86 8.34
N LEU A 374 -8.16 19.03 7.37
CA LEU A 374 -9.03 17.97 6.85
C LEU A 374 -8.71 16.65 7.54
N VAL A 375 -9.60 16.18 8.38
CA VAL A 375 -9.49 14.89 9.07
C VAL A 375 -10.28 13.84 8.31
N PHE A 376 -9.61 12.80 7.86
CA PHE A 376 -10.23 11.68 7.16
C PHE A 376 -11.09 10.82 8.09
N LEU A 377 -12.32 10.56 7.69
CA LEU A 377 -13.31 9.81 8.46
C LEU A 377 -13.58 8.39 7.92
N GLY A 378 -13.20 8.13 6.67
CA GLY A 378 -13.43 6.85 6.01
C GLY A 378 -14.11 6.99 4.66
N ARG A 379 -14.49 5.85 4.06
CA ARG A 379 -15.20 5.80 2.77
C ARG A 379 -16.70 5.97 2.95
N ARG A 380 -17.34 6.70 2.04
CA ARG A 380 -18.80 6.87 1.99
C ARG A 380 -19.55 5.53 1.95
N GLY A 381 -19.06 4.56 1.17
CA GLY A 381 -19.65 3.23 1.09
C GLY A 381 -19.50 2.37 2.36
N GLY A 382 -18.69 2.81 3.33
CA GLY A 382 -18.52 2.19 4.64
C GLY A 382 -19.24 2.91 5.77
N LEU A 383 -19.94 4.02 5.49
CA LEU A 383 -20.68 4.78 6.49
C LEU A 383 -21.84 3.95 7.06
N ILE A 384 -21.88 3.79 8.37
CA ILE A 384 -22.92 3.06 9.09
C ILE A 384 -24.03 4.03 9.48
N LYS A 385 -25.27 3.72 9.10
CA LYS A 385 -26.45 4.52 9.42
C LYS A 385 -27.18 3.92 10.63
N ALA A 386 -26.72 4.24 11.82
CA ALA A 386 -27.26 3.72 13.08
C ALA A 386 -28.42 4.58 13.59
N ALA A 387 -29.66 4.09 13.43
CA ALA A 387 -30.89 4.82 13.85
C ALA A 387 -30.97 6.25 13.31
N GLY A 388 -30.54 6.47 12.05
CA GLY A 388 -30.50 7.79 11.41
C GLY A 388 -29.23 8.63 11.70
N LEU A 389 -28.41 8.20 12.62
CA LEU A 389 -27.13 8.85 12.95
C LEU A 389 -25.98 8.25 12.12
N LYS A 390 -25.03 9.10 11.75
CA LYS A 390 -23.85 8.70 10.98
C LYS A 390 -22.77 8.19 11.93
N VAL A 391 -22.28 6.97 11.69
CA VAL A 391 -21.13 6.39 12.40
C VAL A 391 -20.05 6.07 11.36
N TYR A 392 -18.90 6.68 11.52
CA TYR A 392 -17.73 6.43 10.69
C TYR A 392 -16.92 5.29 11.27
N PRO A 393 -16.77 4.13 10.58
CA PRO A 393 -16.03 2.98 11.09
C PRO A 393 -14.62 3.33 11.60
N LEU A 394 -13.90 4.15 10.84
CA LEU A 394 -12.54 4.55 11.19
C LEU A 394 -12.45 5.31 12.51
N GLU A 395 -13.40 6.21 12.80
CA GLU A 395 -13.46 6.93 14.08
C GLU A 395 -13.56 5.95 15.25
N VAL A 396 -14.38 4.92 15.10
CA VAL A 396 -14.56 3.88 16.12
C VAL A 396 -13.33 2.99 16.24
N GLU A 397 -12.74 2.60 15.09
CA GLU A 397 -11.51 1.80 15.04
C GLU A 397 -10.35 2.51 15.73
N LEU A 398 -10.17 3.80 15.46
CA LEU A 398 -9.13 4.60 16.10
C LEU A 398 -9.33 4.71 17.62
N ALA A 399 -10.57 4.85 18.08
CA ALA A 399 -10.86 4.84 19.50
C ALA A 399 -10.55 3.47 20.15
N ILE A 400 -10.84 2.37 19.43
CA ILE A 400 -10.51 1.01 19.87
C ILE A 400 -8.98 0.83 19.95
N LEU A 401 -8.24 1.29 18.94
CA LEU A 401 -6.78 1.14 18.85
C LEU A 401 -6.01 1.95 19.92
N LYS A 402 -6.64 2.95 20.58
CA LYS A 402 -6.05 3.62 21.75
C LYS A 402 -5.85 2.70 22.95
N HIS A 403 -6.51 1.55 22.99
CA HIS A 403 -6.33 0.60 24.08
C HIS A 403 -5.01 -0.16 23.93
N PRO A 404 -4.09 -0.15 24.93
CA PRO A 404 -2.72 -0.67 24.80
C PRO A 404 -2.63 -2.16 24.51
N SER A 405 -3.68 -2.91 24.81
CA SER A 405 -3.75 -4.36 24.57
C SER A 405 -4.31 -4.73 23.20
N ILE A 406 -4.65 -3.76 22.35
CA ILE A 406 -5.21 -4.03 21.01
C ILE A 406 -4.13 -3.89 19.95
N VAL A 407 -4.15 -4.80 18.99
CA VAL A 407 -3.21 -4.86 17.85
C VAL A 407 -3.88 -4.36 16.58
N ASP A 408 -5.16 -4.72 16.37
CA ASP A 408 -5.89 -4.40 15.14
C ASP A 408 -7.39 -4.35 15.39
N ALA A 409 -8.13 -3.58 14.60
CA ALA A 409 -9.57 -3.45 14.74
C ALA A 409 -10.24 -3.18 13.39
N CYS A 410 -11.43 -3.74 13.21
CA CYS A 410 -12.28 -3.47 12.06
C CYS A 410 -13.72 -3.28 12.53
N VAL A 411 -14.37 -2.22 12.08
CA VAL A 411 -15.79 -1.94 12.37
C VAL A 411 -16.59 -1.97 11.08
N VAL A 412 -17.69 -2.71 11.09
CA VAL A 412 -18.62 -2.84 9.96
C VAL A 412 -20.05 -2.62 10.43
N GLY A 413 -20.91 -2.16 9.52
CA GLY A 413 -22.36 -2.12 9.75
C GLY A 413 -22.95 -3.53 9.73
N ARG A 414 -23.85 -3.81 10.66
CA ARG A 414 -24.69 -5.01 10.68
C ARG A 414 -26.14 -4.59 10.71
N ASP A 415 -26.95 -5.21 9.87
CA ASP A 415 -28.38 -4.96 9.81
C ASP A 415 -29.02 -5.23 11.18
N HIS A 416 -29.91 -4.31 11.59
CA HIS A 416 -30.67 -4.43 12.82
C HIS A 416 -32.17 -4.27 12.50
N PRO A 417 -33.04 -5.19 12.99
CA PRO A 417 -34.45 -5.22 12.61
C PRO A 417 -35.22 -3.91 12.78
N THR A 418 -34.82 -3.08 13.73
CA THR A 418 -35.56 -1.85 14.09
C THR A 418 -34.73 -0.57 14.01
N ARG A 419 -33.41 -0.64 13.74
CA ARG A 419 -32.51 0.51 13.79
C ARG A 419 -31.73 0.77 12.51
N GLY A 420 -32.05 0.05 11.44
CA GLY A 420 -31.25 0.05 10.21
C GLY A 420 -29.94 -0.72 10.41
N GLU A 421 -28.82 -0.04 10.42
CA GLU A 421 -27.53 -0.65 10.71
C GLU A 421 -27.07 -0.38 12.13
N MET A 422 -26.19 -1.22 12.63
CA MET A 422 -25.47 -1.00 13.90
C MET A 422 -23.98 -1.27 13.74
N PRO A 423 -23.11 -0.46 14.40
CA PRO A 423 -21.68 -0.71 14.39
C PRO A 423 -21.36 -2.03 15.14
N SER A 424 -20.61 -2.89 14.46
CA SER A 424 -20.10 -4.15 14.98
C SER A 424 -18.58 -4.16 14.86
N ALA A 425 -17.87 -4.35 15.97
CA ALA A 425 -16.42 -4.34 16.03
C ALA A 425 -15.84 -5.75 16.05
N TYR A 426 -14.74 -5.93 15.34
CA TYR A 426 -13.89 -7.12 15.33
C TYR A 426 -12.50 -6.68 15.77
N ILE A 427 -12.03 -7.20 16.89
CA ILE A 427 -10.86 -6.68 17.62
C ILE A 427 -9.83 -7.79 17.78
N VAL A 428 -8.59 -7.50 17.40
CA VAL A 428 -7.44 -8.38 17.64
C VAL A 428 -6.69 -7.88 18.88
N THR A 429 -6.58 -8.72 19.89
CA THR A 429 -5.84 -8.43 21.13
C THR A 429 -4.41 -8.95 21.07
N ARG A 430 -3.55 -8.39 21.91
CA ARG A 430 -2.22 -8.99 22.16
C ARG A 430 -2.37 -10.39 22.76
N PRO A 431 -1.47 -11.33 22.46
CA PRO A 431 -1.52 -12.66 23.03
C PRO A 431 -1.55 -12.64 24.58
N GLY A 432 -2.39 -13.49 25.17
CA GLY A 432 -2.48 -13.63 26.63
C GLY A 432 -3.29 -12.55 27.34
N ILE A 433 -3.93 -11.63 26.62
CA ILE A 433 -4.78 -10.58 27.20
C ILE A 433 -6.25 -10.95 27.00
N GLU A 434 -6.97 -11.07 28.09
CA GLU A 434 -8.42 -11.22 28.10
C GLU A 434 -9.10 -9.86 28.32
N LEU A 435 -9.85 -9.41 27.32
CA LEU A 435 -10.70 -8.23 27.42
C LEU A 435 -12.17 -8.64 27.39
N THR A 436 -12.98 -8.00 28.23
CA THR A 436 -14.43 -8.21 28.21
C THR A 436 -15.11 -7.17 27.33
N VAL A 437 -16.25 -7.54 26.72
CA VAL A 437 -17.10 -6.62 25.96
C VAL A 437 -17.51 -5.41 26.82
N ALA A 438 -17.85 -5.64 28.09
CA ALA A 438 -18.22 -4.59 29.03
C ALA A 438 -17.05 -3.63 29.29
N GLY A 439 -15.85 -4.15 29.52
CA GLY A 439 -14.62 -3.36 29.72
C GLY A 439 -14.28 -2.52 28.51
N MET A 440 -14.36 -3.09 27.31
CA MET A 440 -14.09 -2.36 26.06
C MET A 440 -15.13 -1.25 25.84
N ARG A 441 -16.41 -1.49 26.08
CA ARG A 441 -17.43 -0.45 25.98
C ARG A 441 -17.23 0.67 27.00
N ALA A 442 -16.84 0.35 28.23
CA ALA A 442 -16.51 1.35 29.26
C ALA A 442 -15.30 2.21 28.84
N PHE A 443 -14.28 1.59 28.23
CA PHE A 443 -13.13 2.29 27.69
C PHE A 443 -13.54 3.25 26.56
N LEU A 444 -14.36 2.79 25.61
CA LEU A 444 -14.78 3.57 24.44
C LEU A 444 -15.64 4.79 24.82
N ARG A 445 -16.39 4.75 25.91
CA ARG A 445 -17.16 5.92 26.43
C ARG A 445 -16.30 7.13 26.76
N GLN A 446 -14.99 6.96 26.92
CA GLN A 446 -14.06 8.06 27.15
C GLN A 446 -13.80 8.88 25.89
N PHE A 447 -14.08 8.31 24.72
CA PHE A 447 -13.68 8.87 23.41
C PHE A 447 -14.84 9.04 22.42
N LEU A 448 -15.94 8.32 22.63
CA LEU A 448 -17.04 8.23 21.67
C LEU A 448 -18.40 8.47 22.31
N ASP A 449 -19.28 9.12 21.58
CA ASP A 449 -20.69 9.21 21.92
C ASP A 449 -21.34 7.81 21.94
N GLU A 450 -22.36 7.61 22.76
CA GLU A 450 -22.98 6.29 22.99
C GLU A 450 -23.52 5.63 21.70
N HIS A 451 -23.99 6.42 20.72
CA HIS A 451 -24.50 5.88 19.46
C HIS A 451 -23.40 5.33 18.53
N LYS A 452 -22.14 5.74 18.73
CA LYS A 452 -20.96 5.27 17.99
C LYS A 452 -20.36 4.02 18.60
N ILE A 453 -20.63 3.73 19.86
CA ILE A 453 -20.05 2.58 20.58
C ILE A 453 -20.64 1.28 20.03
N PRO A 454 -19.79 0.34 19.53
CA PRO A 454 -20.27 -0.94 19.02
C PRO A 454 -21.04 -1.72 20.09
N ARG A 455 -22.23 -2.19 19.70
CA ARG A 455 -23.03 -3.08 20.57
C ARG A 455 -22.54 -4.53 20.47
N LEU A 456 -22.09 -4.92 19.28
CA LEU A 456 -21.46 -6.20 19.03
C LEU A 456 -19.95 -6.00 18.99
N ILE A 457 -19.23 -6.63 19.89
CA ILE A 457 -17.78 -6.63 19.96
C ILE A 457 -17.33 -8.09 19.93
N ASN A 458 -16.56 -8.43 18.91
CA ASN A 458 -16.03 -9.77 18.69
C ASN A 458 -14.50 -9.71 18.83
N PHE A 459 -13.95 -10.44 19.78
CA PHE A 459 -12.51 -10.64 19.86
C PHE A 459 -12.11 -11.76 18.91
N VAL A 460 -11.21 -11.45 17.99
CA VAL A 460 -10.78 -12.35 16.91
C VAL A 460 -9.26 -12.46 16.88
N HIS A 461 -8.74 -13.51 16.30
CA HIS A 461 -7.30 -13.76 16.23
C HIS A 461 -6.60 -13.00 15.11
N GLY A 462 -7.34 -12.63 14.08
CA GLY A 462 -6.83 -11.88 12.95
C GLY A 462 -7.96 -11.37 12.06
N LEU A 463 -7.66 -10.32 11.30
CA LEU A 463 -8.57 -9.73 10.33
C LEU A 463 -8.19 -10.19 8.92
N PRO A 464 -9.18 -10.56 8.08
CA PRO A 464 -8.93 -10.90 6.69
C PRO A 464 -8.36 -9.70 5.93
N ARG A 465 -7.38 -9.95 5.07
CA ARG A 465 -6.73 -8.93 4.28
C ARG A 465 -6.76 -9.28 2.79
N SER A 466 -6.88 -8.25 1.96
CA SER A 466 -6.73 -8.35 0.51
C SER A 466 -5.26 -8.58 0.13
N ALA A 467 -4.99 -8.92 -1.13
CA ALA A 467 -3.65 -9.08 -1.68
C ALA A 467 -2.75 -7.84 -1.46
N ASN A 468 -3.34 -6.65 -1.34
CA ASN A 468 -2.64 -5.38 -1.06
C ASN A 468 -2.43 -5.12 0.44
N GLY A 469 -2.68 -6.10 1.32
CA GLY A 469 -2.52 -5.98 2.77
C GLY A 469 -3.60 -5.18 3.50
N LYS A 470 -4.59 -4.61 2.79
CA LYS A 470 -5.71 -3.87 3.39
C LYS A 470 -6.75 -4.82 3.99
N ILE A 471 -7.40 -4.42 5.08
CA ILE A 471 -8.49 -5.20 5.69
C ILE A 471 -9.64 -5.38 4.68
N ASP A 472 -10.04 -6.62 4.46
CA ASP A 472 -11.21 -6.95 3.65
C ASP A 472 -12.49 -6.85 4.50
N ARG A 473 -13.06 -5.64 4.55
CA ARG A 473 -14.28 -5.34 5.32
C ARG A 473 -15.49 -6.18 4.88
N LYS A 474 -15.58 -6.55 3.60
CA LYS A 474 -16.62 -7.44 3.10
C LYS A 474 -16.50 -8.82 3.73
N ALA A 475 -15.30 -9.38 3.70
CA ALA A 475 -15.03 -10.68 4.32
C ALA A 475 -15.28 -10.65 5.84
N VAL A 476 -14.96 -9.55 6.53
CA VAL A 476 -15.32 -9.36 7.95
C VAL A 476 -16.84 -9.33 8.12
N GLY A 477 -17.57 -8.64 7.22
CA GLY A 477 -19.04 -8.49 7.30
C GLY A 477 -19.84 -9.75 6.99
N THR A 478 -19.32 -10.65 6.14
CA THR A 478 -20.05 -11.85 5.67
C THR A 478 -19.71 -13.13 6.43
N ARG A 479 -18.65 -13.16 7.21
CA ARG A 479 -18.27 -14.37 7.95
C ARG A 479 -19.20 -14.61 9.13
N GLU A 480 -19.88 -15.75 9.13
CA GLU A 480 -19.99 -16.55 10.33
C GLU A 480 -18.57 -16.71 10.87
N ILE A 481 -18.35 -16.39 12.13
CA ILE A 481 -17.03 -16.48 12.77
C ILE A 481 -16.59 -17.94 12.65
N VAL A 482 -15.79 -18.27 11.65
CA VAL A 482 -15.05 -19.53 11.67
C VAL A 482 -13.95 -19.31 12.69
N PRO A 483 -13.91 -20.05 13.80
CA PRO A 483 -12.83 -19.95 14.78
C PRO A 483 -11.50 -20.09 14.02
N ASP A 484 -10.55 -19.20 14.29
CA ASP A 484 -9.21 -19.30 13.74
C ASP A 484 -8.49 -20.49 14.40
N PHE A 485 -8.76 -21.68 13.89
CA PHE A 485 -8.11 -22.90 14.35
C PHE A 485 -6.58 -22.84 14.29
N ARG A 486 -5.98 -22.01 13.41
CA ARG A 486 -4.53 -21.82 13.37
C ARG A 486 -4.01 -21.02 14.56
N GLY A 487 -4.70 -19.95 14.94
CA GLY A 487 -4.34 -19.18 16.14
C GLY A 487 -4.63 -19.95 17.42
N GLU A 488 -5.70 -20.76 17.44
CA GLU A 488 -5.96 -21.68 18.57
C GLU A 488 -4.88 -22.76 18.67
N LEU A 489 -4.44 -23.33 17.56
CA LEU A 489 -3.31 -24.27 17.52
C LEU A 489 -2.03 -23.60 18.02
N LEU A 490 -1.69 -22.41 17.52
CA LEU A 490 -0.48 -21.70 17.95
C LEU A 490 -0.51 -21.36 19.45
N ARG A 491 -1.67 -20.97 20.02
CA ARG A 491 -1.81 -20.77 21.47
C ARG A 491 -1.69 -22.07 22.24
N SER A 492 -2.29 -23.15 21.73
CA SER A 492 -2.15 -24.48 22.32
C SER A 492 -0.69 -24.92 22.30
N ASP A 493 0.06 -24.63 21.23
CA ASP A 493 1.48 -24.94 21.14
C ASP A 493 2.31 -24.14 22.15
N VAL A 494 2.03 -22.84 22.29
CA VAL A 494 2.69 -21.97 23.31
C VAL A 494 2.39 -22.45 24.71
N GLU A 495 1.13 -22.79 25.02
CA GLU A 495 0.74 -23.31 26.32
C GLU A 495 1.34 -24.69 26.57
N LEU A 496 1.41 -25.54 25.56
CA LEU A 496 2.09 -26.84 25.66
C LEU A 496 3.58 -26.67 26.02
N VAL A 497 4.29 -25.76 25.37
CA VAL A 497 5.69 -25.45 25.68
C VAL A 497 5.83 -24.91 27.12
N ARG A 498 4.92 -24.04 27.56
CA ARG A 498 4.89 -23.53 28.92
C ARG A 498 4.71 -24.66 29.95
N LEU A 499 3.75 -25.57 29.71
CA LEU A 499 3.48 -26.70 30.59
C LEU A 499 4.65 -27.69 30.60
N ILE A 500 5.31 -27.93 29.46
CA ILE A 500 6.51 -28.78 29.40
C ILE A 500 7.63 -28.17 30.24
N ASN A 501 7.87 -26.86 30.14
CA ASN A 501 8.91 -26.18 30.93
C ASN A 501 8.57 -26.20 32.44
N GLN A 502 7.32 -25.92 32.82
CA GLN A 502 6.88 -26.03 34.20
C GLN A 502 7.04 -27.46 34.75
N ARG A 503 6.72 -28.46 33.96
CA ARG A 503 6.98 -29.87 34.33
C ARG A 503 8.46 -30.16 34.50
N ALA A 504 9.33 -29.60 33.66
CA ALA A 504 10.78 -29.74 33.79
C ALA A 504 11.30 -29.15 35.10
N GLU A 505 10.80 -27.97 35.49
CA GLU A 505 11.13 -27.32 36.76
C GLU A 505 10.73 -28.17 37.94
N LEU A 506 9.48 -28.68 37.98
CA LEU A 506 9.00 -29.59 39.03
C LEU A 506 9.81 -30.90 39.09
N MET A 507 10.19 -31.47 37.97
CA MET A 507 11.03 -32.66 37.94
C MET A 507 12.43 -32.38 38.50
N ASN A 508 13.01 -31.21 38.27
CA ASN A 508 14.28 -30.80 38.86
C ASN A 508 14.17 -30.61 40.39
N GLU A 509 13.05 -30.07 40.89
CA GLU A 509 12.81 -29.90 42.33
C GLU A 509 12.65 -31.23 43.06
N ILE A 510 12.06 -32.25 42.43
CA ILE A 510 11.89 -33.59 43.00
C ILE A 510 13.22 -34.35 43.12
N GLY A 511 14.32 -33.94 42.38
CA GLY A 511 15.65 -34.47 42.54
C GLY A 511 15.82 -35.92 42.08
N GLY A 512 15.80 -36.13 40.82
CA GLY A 512 16.47 -37.14 39.97
C GLY A 512 16.55 -38.59 40.40
N GLY A 513 15.48 -39.34 40.38
CA GLY A 513 15.48 -40.79 40.54
C GLY A 513 14.15 -41.39 40.13
N PHE A 514 13.75 -41.11 38.90
CA PHE A 514 12.48 -41.64 38.36
C PHE A 514 12.68 -43.09 37.98
N ASP A 515 12.16 -44.03 38.76
CA ASP A 515 12.13 -45.41 38.36
C ASP A 515 11.11 -45.68 37.24
N PRO A 516 11.21 -46.79 36.52
CA PRO A 516 10.28 -47.09 35.42
C PRO A 516 8.82 -47.16 35.85
N THR A 517 8.53 -47.56 37.10
CA THR A 517 7.15 -47.65 37.61
C THR A 517 6.52 -46.29 37.76
N TRP A 518 7.25 -45.28 38.26
CA TRP A 518 6.79 -43.93 38.33
C TRP A 518 6.45 -43.33 36.94
N VAL A 519 7.27 -43.67 35.93
CA VAL A 519 7.01 -43.21 34.54
C VAL A 519 5.70 -43.82 34.01
N ASP A 520 5.50 -45.11 34.24
CA ASP A 520 4.29 -45.81 33.82
C ASP A 520 3.05 -45.28 34.54
N ASP A 521 3.12 -44.97 35.84
CA ASP A 521 2.06 -44.35 36.62
C ASP A 521 1.67 -42.94 36.05
N GLN A 522 2.66 -42.15 35.66
CA GLN A 522 2.41 -40.84 35.02
C GLN A 522 1.73 -40.96 33.66
N VAL A 523 2.13 -41.97 32.88
CA VAL A 523 1.53 -42.28 31.59
C VAL A 523 0.09 -42.74 31.75
N ASP A 524 -0.16 -43.68 32.67
CA ASP A 524 -1.50 -44.23 32.90
C ASP A 524 -2.45 -43.18 33.48
N ASN A 525 -1.95 -42.28 34.34
CA ASN A 525 -2.72 -41.14 34.80
C ASN A 525 -3.10 -40.18 33.66
N ALA A 526 -2.17 -39.84 32.77
CA ALA A 526 -2.44 -39.00 31.61
C ALA A 526 -3.46 -39.66 30.65
N ILE A 527 -3.36 -40.96 30.43
CA ILE A 527 -4.31 -41.71 29.61
C ILE A 527 -5.70 -41.74 30.27
N GLY A 528 -5.76 -41.91 31.59
CA GLY A 528 -7.02 -41.90 32.33
C GLY A 528 -7.82 -40.59 32.23
N HIS A 529 -7.16 -39.48 31.88
CA HIS A 529 -7.78 -38.18 31.64
C HIS A 529 -7.99 -37.87 30.15
N ASN A 530 -7.66 -38.78 29.24
CA ASN A 530 -7.84 -38.57 27.81
C ASN A 530 -9.31 -38.71 27.42
N ALA A 531 -9.96 -37.55 27.17
CA ALA A 531 -11.30 -37.49 26.61
C ALA A 531 -11.31 -36.98 25.14
N GLY A 532 -10.13 -36.85 24.53
CA GLY A 532 -9.94 -36.23 23.22
C GLY A 532 -9.77 -37.24 22.06
N PRO A 533 -9.57 -36.75 20.85
CA PRO A 533 -9.44 -37.58 19.65
C PRO A 533 -8.06 -38.24 19.50
N VAL A 534 -7.08 -37.93 20.35
CA VAL A 534 -5.72 -38.49 20.29
C VAL A 534 -5.74 -39.90 20.90
N SER A 535 -5.11 -40.86 20.21
CA SER A 535 -5.06 -42.24 20.73
C SER A 535 -4.21 -42.36 21.99
N ASP A 536 -4.58 -43.29 22.88
CA ASP A 536 -3.84 -43.54 24.12
C ASP A 536 -2.38 -43.97 23.85
N SER A 537 -2.14 -44.68 22.73
CA SER A 537 -0.77 -45.01 22.30
C SER A 537 0.05 -43.79 21.97
N SER A 538 -0.53 -42.82 21.25
CA SER A 538 0.14 -41.54 20.91
C SER A 538 0.44 -40.70 22.14
N ILE A 539 -0.47 -40.65 23.11
CA ILE A 539 -0.27 -39.96 24.40
C ILE A 539 0.86 -40.64 25.17
N ARG A 540 0.87 -41.97 25.23
CA ARG A 540 1.92 -42.76 25.86
C ARG A 540 3.30 -42.44 25.30
N ASP A 541 3.43 -42.46 23.98
CA ASP A 541 4.69 -42.20 23.29
C ASP A 541 5.16 -40.76 23.53
N PHE A 542 4.25 -39.79 23.50
CA PHE A 542 4.54 -38.39 23.76
C PHE A 542 5.02 -38.12 25.18
N ILE A 543 4.33 -38.66 26.19
CA ILE A 543 4.72 -38.49 27.60
C ILE A 543 6.07 -39.13 27.87
N ARG A 544 6.31 -40.33 27.36
CA ARG A 544 7.61 -41.01 27.48
C ARG A 544 8.74 -40.24 26.80
N PHE A 545 8.47 -39.69 25.61
CA PHE A 545 9.43 -38.84 24.90
C PHE A 545 9.79 -37.61 25.75
N ILE A 546 8.81 -36.84 26.25
CA ILE A 546 9.06 -35.65 27.09
C ILE A 546 9.90 -36.04 28.33
N ILE A 547 9.55 -37.10 29.05
CA ILE A 547 10.29 -37.52 30.22
C ILE A 547 11.73 -37.91 29.86
N SER A 548 11.93 -38.57 28.71
CA SER A 548 13.26 -38.97 28.23
C SER A 548 14.14 -37.77 27.89
N GLU A 549 13.59 -36.74 27.26
CA GLU A 549 14.33 -35.52 26.92
C GLU A 549 14.70 -34.69 28.16
N LEU A 550 13.81 -34.64 29.14
CA LEU A 550 14.06 -33.93 30.41
C LEU A 550 15.10 -34.61 31.29
N ARG A 551 15.32 -35.93 31.12
CA ARG A 551 16.39 -36.71 31.79
C ARG A 551 17.80 -36.48 31.20
N LYS A 552 17.91 -35.93 30.00
CA LYS A 552 19.19 -35.66 29.34
C LYS A 552 19.86 -34.38 29.80
N ARG A 553 19.17 -33.59 30.58
CA ARG A 553 19.67 -32.34 31.17
C ARG A 553 19.93 -32.51 32.66
#